data_b560be32ba93be652911b640d74ad9bd
#
_entry.id   b560be32ba93be652911b640d74ad9bd
#
_cell.length_a   1.000
_cell.length_b   1.000
_cell.length_c   1.000
_cell.angle_alpha   90.00
_cell.angle_beta   90.00
_cell.angle_gamma   90.00
#
_symmetry.space_group_name_H-M   'P 1'
#
loop_
_entity.id
_entity.type
_entity.pdbx_description
1 polymer ?
#
loop_
_entity_poly.entity_id
_entity_poly.type
_entity_poly.pdbx_seq_one_letter_code
_entity_poly.pdbx_strand_id
1 'polypeptide(L)'
;MKNRKIYPWIVVGLLWFVALLNYMDRQMLSTMKDAMQIDIIELQSATNFGRLMAVFLWIYGLMSPMAGIIADRVSRKWLIVGSLFVWSAVTYGMGYADTFNQIYWLRALMGVSEALYIPAGLSLIADWHQEKSRSLAVGIHMTGLYAGQAIGGFGATVAAAYSWHTTFHWFGIVGIVYALVLIIFLRENEEHARVIRAMHTDKSKKIPLFKGVTLLFGNIAFWIILFYFAAPSLPGWATKNWLPTCTLRISISLWLRQGLYPL
;
A
#
# COMPACT_ATOMS: atom_id res chain seq x y z
N MET A 1 -23.06 -23.78 13.36
CA MET A 1 -22.02 -23.36 14.34
C MET A 1 -20.58 -23.57 13.85
N LYS A 2 -20.29 -24.56 12.98
CA LYS A 2 -18.92 -24.84 12.46
C LYS A 2 -18.34 -23.70 11.61
N ASN A 3 -19.16 -22.96 10.86
CA ASN A 3 -18.72 -21.84 9.99
C ASN A 3 -18.23 -20.58 10.73
N ARG A 4 -18.57 -20.38 12.00
CA ARG A 4 -18.12 -19.21 12.77
C ARG A 4 -16.63 -19.26 13.13
N LYS A 5 -15.99 -20.46 13.19
CA LYS A 5 -14.57 -20.59 13.55
C LYS A 5 -13.62 -20.45 12.34
N ILE A 6 -14.11 -20.72 11.13
CA ILE A 6 -13.30 -20.68 9.91
C ILE A 6 -13.30 -19.27 9.29
N TYR A 7 -14.41 -18.54 9.40
CA TYR A 7 -14.57 -17.23 8.75
C TYR A 7 -13.49 -16.20 9.13
N PRO A 8 -13.00 -16.08 10.37
CA PRO A 8 -11.89 -15.20 10.71
C PRO A 8 -10.64 -15.45 9.85
N TRP A 9 -10.31 -16.70 9.57
CA TRP A 9 -9.17 -17.07 8.73
C TRP A 9 -9.41 -16.78 7.24
N ILE A 10 -10.67 -16.88 6.79
CA ILE A 10 -11.05 -16.44 5.44
C ILE A 10 -10.83 -14.93 5.30
N VAL A 11 -11.19 -14.14 6.31
CA VAL A 11 -10.91 -12.69 6.34
C VAL A 11 -9.40 -12.42 6.22
N VAL A 12 -8.57 -13.16 6.95
CA VAL A 12 -7.09 -13.03 6.84
C VAL A 12 -6.62 -13.36 5.43
N GLY A 13 -7.11 -14.43 4.82
CA GLY A 13 -6.77 -14.81 3.44
C GLY A 13 -7.19 -13.74 2.42
N LEU A 14 -8.41 -13.21 2.56
CA LEU A 14 -8.89 -12.13 1.69
C LEU A 14 -8.03 -10.87 1.84
N LEU A 15 -7.71 -10.47 3.06
CA LEU A 15 -6.88 -9.29 3.32
C LEU A 15 -5.40 -9.53 2.97
N TRP A 16 -4.93 -10.77 3.03
CA TRP A 16 -3.60 -11.15 2.56
C TRP A 16 -3.42 -10.81 1.08
N PHE A 17 -4.44 -11.10 0.27
CA PHE A 17 -4.39 -10.81 -1.16
C PHE A 17 -4.45 -9.30 -1.43
N VAL A 18 -5.22 -8.54 -0.64
CA VAL A 18 -5.21 -7.07 -0.71
C VAL A 18 -3.82 -6.52 -0.36
N ALA A 19 -3.19 -7.05 0.69
CA ALA A 19 -1.85 -6.65 1.10
C ALA A 19 -0.80 -6.94 0.01
N LEU A 20 -0.93 -8.10 -0.65
CA LEU A 20 -0.10 -8.48 -1.78
C LEU A 20 -0.23 -7.47 -2.92
N LEU A 21 -1.46 -7.16 -3.36
CA LEU A 21 -1.70 -6.18 -4.43
C LEU A 21 -1.15 -4.80 -4.07
N ASN A 22 -1.37 -4.34 -2.82
CA ASN A 22 -0.93 -3.04 -2.35
C ASN A 22 0.60 -2.85 -2.45
N TYR A 23 1.37 -3.83 -2.00
CA TYR A 23 2.83 -3.73 -2.04
C TYR A 23 3.43 -4.07 -3.41
N MET A 24 2.73 -4.87 -4.19
CA MET A 24 3.09 -5.15 -5.58
C MET A 24 3.02 -3.88 -6.43
N ASP A 25 1.95 -3.08 -6.34
CA ASP A 25 1.82 -1.80 -7.03
C ASP A 25 2.96 -0.83 -6.70
N ARG A 26 3.35 -0.77 -5.42
CA ARG A 26 4.46 0.07 -4.98
C ARG A 26 5.80 -0.35 -5.59
N GLN A 27 6.04 -1.67 -5.62
CA GLN A 27 7.32 -2.22 -6.09
C GLN A 27 7.44 -2.15 -7.62
N MET A 28 6.34 -2.41 -8.33
CA MET A 28 6.32 -2.41 -9.80
C MET A 28 6.79 -1.08 -10.39
N LEU A 29 6.32 0.04 -9.87
CA LEU A 29 6.71 1.35 -10.37
C LEU A 29 8.24 1.56 -10.31
N SER A 30 8.88 1.11 -9.23
CA SER A 30 10.34 1.25 -9.10
C SER A 30 11.12 0.35 -10.05
N THR A 31 10.59 -0.83 -10.35
CA THR A 31 11.25 -1.79 -11.25
C THR A 31 11.01 -1.46 -12.72
N MET A 32 9.87 -0.84 -13.07
CA MET A 32 9.56 -0.43 -14.44
C MET A 32 10.17 0.93 -14.85
N LYS A 33 10.95 1.58 -13.97
CA LYS A 33 11.56 2.89 -14.24
C LYS A 33 12.23 2.95 -15.61
N ASP A 34 13.05 1.96 -15.94
CA ASP A 34 13.85 1.95 -17.17
C ASP A 34 12.98 1.86 -18.43
N ALA A 35 11.84 1.15 -18.37
CA ALA A 35 10.87 1.13 -19.44
C ALA A 35 10.10 2.46 -19.55
N MET A 36 9.70 3.04 -18.41
CA MET A 36 8.94 4.29 -18.38
C MET A 36 9.74 5.52 -18.82
N GLN A 37 11.06 5.57 -18.55
CA GLN A 37 11.91 6.71 -18.92
C GLN A 37 12.18 6.81 -20.42
N ILE A 38 11.83 5.80 -21.21
CA ILE A 38 11.90 5.83 -22.67
C ILE A 38 10.80 6.76 -23.20
N ASP A 39 9.58 6.63 -22.67
CA ASP A 39 8.43 7.40 -23.10
C ASP A 39 8.33 8.74 -22.35
N ILE A 40 8.70 8.76 -21.07
CA ILE A 40 8.67 9.94 -20.19
C ILE A 40 10.10 10.35 -19.85
N ILE A 41 10.67 11.20 -20.69
CA ILE A 41 12.08 11.63 -20.63
C ILE A 41 12.45 12.26 -19.28
N GLU A 42 11.52 12.95 -18.62
CA GLU A 42 11.73 13.56 -17.31
C GLU A 42 12.11 12.54 -16.22
N LEU A 43 11.77 11.26 -16.39
CA LEU A 43 12.12 10.19 -15.45
C LEU A 43 13.60 9.76 -15.55
N GLN A 44 14.33 10.20 -16.57
CA GLN A 44 15.79 10.02 -16.65
C GLN A 44 16.50 10.78 -15.54
N SER A 45 15.91 11.91 -15.09
CA SER A 45 16.41 12.64 -13.92
C SER A 45 16.17 11.87 -12.63
N ALA A 46 17.25 11.56 -11.91
CA ALA A 46 17.16 10.93 -10.58
C ALA A 46 16.33 11.77 -9.60
N THR A 47 16.39 13.09 -9.73
CA THR A 47 15.60 14.02 -8.92
C THR A 47 14.10 13.88 -9.19
N ASN A 48 13.69 13.82 -10.46
CA ASN A 48 12.28 13.66 -10.81
C ASN A 48 11.74 12.29 -10.40
N PHE A 49 12.51 11.23 -10.60
CA PHE A 49 12.14 9.92 -10.11
C PHE A 49 12.03 9.90 -8.57
N GLY A 50 12.98 10.53 -7.87
CA GLY A 50 12.90 10.70 -6.42
C GLY A 50 11.65 11.48 -5.98
N ARG A 51 11.25 12.54 -6.69
CA ARG A 51 10.00 13.29 -6.45
C ARG A 51 8.77 12.41 -6.63
N LEU A 52 8.75 11.57 -7.68
CA LEU A 52 7.65 10.63 -7.94
C LEU A 52 7.49 9.60 -6.81
N MET A 53 8.61 9.10 -6.27
CA MET A 53 8.59 8.21 -5.11
C MET A 53 8.17 8.93 -3.82
N ALA A 54 8.68 10.15 -3.64
CA ALA A 54 8.45 10.95 -2.44
C ALA A 54 7.00 11.43 -2.32
N VAL A 55 6.36 11.87 -3.40
CA VAL A 55 4.98 12.39 -3.34
C VAL A 55 4.01 11.38 -2.75
N PHE A 56 4.13 10.13 -3.15
CA PHE A 56 3.32 9.05 -2.58
C PHE A 56 3.52 8.94 -1.06
N LEU A 57 4.76 8.91 -0.60
CA LEU A 57 5.08 8.77 0.82
C LEU A 57 4.62 9.97 1.65
N TRP A 58 4.80 11.18 1.14
CA TRP A 58 4.33 12.40 1.80
C TRP A 58 2.83 12.38 1.98
N ILE A 59 2.10 12.13 0.91
CA ILE A 59 0.63 12.06 0.95
C ILE A 59 0.16 10.91 1.83
N TYR A 60 0.75 9.73 1.69
CA TYR A 60 0.44 8.56 2.52
C TYR A 60 0.68 8.86 4.01
N GLY A 61 1.81 9.47 4.35
CA GLY A 61 2.16 9.83 5.72
C GLY A 61 1.20 10.87 6.31
N LEU A 62 0.86 11.92 5.55
CA LEU A 62 -0.11 12.95 5.97
C LEU A 62 -1.53 12.39 6.15
N MET A 63 -1.92 11.44 5.29
CA MET A 63 -3.24 10.81 5.38
C MET A 63 -3.34 9.74 6.45
N SER A 64 -2.23 9.12 6.88
CA SER A 64 -2.25 7.99 7.82
C SER A 64 -2.93 8.30 9.17
N PRO A 65 -2.71 9.43 9.85
CA PRO A 65 -3.44 9.77 11.06
C PRO A 65 -4.95 9.94 10.82
N MET A 66 -5.32 10.53 9.69
CA MET A 66 -6.72 10.71 9.30
C MET A 66 -7.37 9.36 8.97
N ALA A 67 -6.63 8.48 8.32
CA ALA A 67 -7.08 7.13 7.96
C ALA A 67 -7.46 6.29 9.18
N GLY A 68 -6.68 6.36 10.27
CA GLY A 68 -7.02 5.71 11.53
C GLY A 68 -8.35 6.21 12.09
N ILE A 69 -8.54 7.53 12.14
CA ILE A 69 -9.78 8.14 12.64
C ILE A 69 -11.00 7.77 11.76
N ILE A 70 -10.80 7.74 10.44
CA ILE A 70 -11.86 7.33 9.49
C ILE A 70 -12.20 5.86 9.71
N ALA A 71 -11.19 4.98 9.86
CA ALA A 71 -11.38 3.56 10.09
C ALA A 71 -12.17 3.24 11.38
N ASP A 72 -12.09 4.11 12.39
CA ASP A 72 -12.85 3.98 13.64
C ASP A 72 -14.31 4.46 13.53
N ARG A 73 -14.62 5.25 12.49
CA ARG A 73 -15.93 5.89 12.32
C ARG A 73 -16.77 5.35 11.17
N VAL A 74 -16.16 4.61 10.27
CA VAL A 74 -16.79 4.07 9.06
C VAL A 74 -16.66 2.55 9.05
N SER A 75 -17.54 1.89 8.32
CA SER A 75 -17.44 0.45 8.10
C SER A 75 -16.09 0.08 7.50
N ARG A 76 -15.33 -0.75 8.22
CA ARG A 76 -14.00 -1.19 7.80
C ARG A 76 -14.05 -1.95 6.48
N LYS A 77 -15.10 -2.76 6.29
CA LYS A 77 -15.34 -3.43 5.01
C LYS A 77 -15.38 -2.44 3.85
N TRP A 78 -16.26 -1.43 3.95
CA TRP A 78 -16.43 -0.48 2.85
C TRP A 78 -15.22 0.42 2.65
N LEU A 79 -14.49 0.70 3.74
CA LEU A 79 -13.25 1.46 3.65
C LEU A 79 -12.16 0.67 2.90
N ILE A 80 -12.02 -0.64 3.18
CA ILE A 80 -11.07 -1.52 2.50
C ILE A 80 -11.44 -1.68 1.02
N VAL A 81 -12.72 -1.98 0.74
CA VAL A 81 -13.20 -2.15 -0.64
C VAL A 81 -13.05 -0.88 -1.45
N GLY A 82 -13.48 0.26 -0.90
CA GLY A 82 -13.38 1.56 -1.57
C GLY A 82 -11.93 1.98 -1.80
N SER A 83 -11.08 1.80 -0.82
CA SER A 83 -9.64 2.04 -0.91
C SER A 83 -9.01 1.20 -2.03
N LEU A 84 -9.22 -0.12 -2.03
CA LEU A 84 -8.74 -1.02 -3.08
C LEU A 84 -9.24 -0.63 -4.46
N PHE A 85 -10.53 -0.33 -4.59
CA PHE A 85 -11.11 0.07 -5.86
C PHE A 85 -10.48 1.35 -6.39
N VAL A 86 -10.34 2.38 -5.54
CA VAL A 86 -9.80 3.68 -5.95
C VAL A 86 -8.33 3.55 -6.36
N TRP A 87 -7.46 2.92 -5.54
CA TRP A 87 -6.05 2.82 -5.96
C TRP A 87 -5.87 1.95 -7.20
N SER A 88 -6.69 0.88 -7.36
CA SER A 88 -6.62 0.03 -8.55
C SER A 88 -7.10 0.76 -9.80
N ALA A 89 -8.13 1.61 -9.68
CA ALA A 89 -8.55 2.49 -10.77
C ALA A 89 -7.47 3.52 -11.12
N VAL A 90 -6.76 4.05 -10.12
CA VAL A 90 -5.60 4.93 -10.33
C VAL A 90 -4.46 4.20 -11.01
N THR A 91 -4.14 2.97 -10.58
CA THR A 91 -3.14 2.10 -11.23
C THR A 91 -3.51 1.85 -12.69
N TYR A 92 -4.77 1.54 -12.96
CA TYR A 92 -5.27 1.41 -14.33
C TYR A 92 -5.11 2.71 -15.14
N GLY A 93 -5.44 3.85 -14.52
CA GLY A 93 -5.28 5.17 -15.11
C GLY A 93 -3.82 5.53 -15.39
N MET A 94 -2.86 5.04 -14.60
CA MET A 94 -1.43 5.25 -14.86
C MET A 94 -0.99 4.64 -16.19
N GLY A 95 -1.66 3.59 -16.66
CA GLY A 95 -1.41 3.01 -17.96
C GLY A 95 -1.76 3.92 -19.16
N TYR A 96 -2.46 5.03 -18.95
CA TYR A 96 -2.75 6.04 -19.99
C TYR A 96 -1.90 7.31 -19.85
N ALA A 97 -0.95 7.32 -18.92
CA ALA A 97 -0.17 8.53 -18.66
C ALA A 97 1.00 8.66 -19.65
N ASP A 98 1.07 9.79 -20.35
CA ASP A 98 2.11 10.13 -21.31
C ASP A 98 3.10 11.18 -20.78
N THR A 99 2.80 11.77 -19.62
CA THR A 99 3.61 12.85 -19.04
C THR A 99 3.96 12.60 -17.59
N PHE A 100 5.09 13.16 -17.15
CA PHE A 100 5.51 13.13 -15.76
C PHE A 100 4.44 13.68 -14.81
N ASN A 101 3.78 14.79 -15.15
CA ASN A 101 2.77 15.40 -14.31
C ASN A 101 1.54 14.50 -14.10
N GLN A 102 1.10 13.79 -15.14
CA GLN A 102 -0.01 12.84 -15.02
C GLN A 102 0.34 11.72 -14.02
N ILE A 103 1.50 11.07 -14.19
CA ILE A 103 1.94 10.02 -13.25
C ILE A 103 2.13 10.58 -11.85
N TYR A 104 2.68 11.78 -11.70
CA TYR A 104 2.91 12.42 -10.42
C TYR A 104 1.62 12.62 -9.63
N TRP A 105 0.57 13.16 -10.25
CA TRP A 105 -0.71 13.38 -9.59
C TRP A 105 -1.49 12.09 -9.35
N LEU A 106 -1.44 11.12 -10.27
CA LEU A 106 -2.00 9.79 -10.04
C LEU A 106 -1.31 9.10 -8.86
N ARG A 107 0.01 9.25 -8.74
CA ARG A 107 0.78 8.72 -7.60
C ARG A 107 0.42 9.40 -6.28
N ALA A 108 0.18 10.70 -6.30
CA ALA A 108 -0.34 11.43 -5.13
C ALA A 108 -1.72 10.91 -4.70
N LEU A 109 -2.64 10.73 -5.64
CA LEU A 109 -3.98 10.18 -5.39
C LEU A 109 -3.93 8.75 -4.86
N MET A 110 -3.02 7.92 -5.38
CA MET A 110 -2.75 6.57 -4.86
C MET A 110 -2.36 6.62 -3.38
N GLY A 111 -1.50 7.56 -2.97
CA GLY A 111 -1.09 7.76 -1.57
C GLY A 111 -2.28 8.03 -0.65
N VAL A 112 -3.27 8.81 -1.09
CA VAL A 112 -4.51 9.06 -0.34
C VAL A 112 -5.30 7.77 -0.13
N SER A 113 -5.54 7.04 -1.20
CA SER A 113 -6.40 5.84 -1.15
C SER A 113 -5.74 4.69 -0.40
N GLU A 114 -4.46 4.43 -0.61
CA GLU A 114 -3.75 3.34 0.05
C GLU A 114 -3.55 3.56 1.56
N ALA A 115 -3.44 4.82 2.02
CA ALA A 115 -3.32 5.13 3.44
C ALA A 115 -4.51 4.61 4.27
N LEU A 116 -5.68 4.49 3.67
CA LEU A 116 -6.90 4.02 4.33
C LEU A 116 -6.91 2.50 4.59
N TYR A 117 -6.15 1.74 3.80
CA TYR A 117 -6.21 0.28 3.84
C TYR A 117 -5.60 -0.33 5.11
N ILE A 118 -4.34 -0.02 5.43
CA ILE A 118 -3.62 -0.70 6.52
C ILE A 118 -4.32 -0.55 7.87
N PRO A 119 -4.74 0.64 8.32
CA PRO A 119 -5.47 0.77 9.59
C PRO A 119 -6.78 -0.01 9.59
N ALA A 120 -7.54 0.06 8.49
CA ALA A 120 -8.83 -0.65 8.39
C ALA A 120 -8.65 -2.17 8.35
N GLY A 121 -7.64 -2.66 7.61
CA GLY A 121 -7.36 -4.08 7.48
C GLY A 121 -6.90 -4.71 8.79
N LEU A 122 -5.93 -4.10 9.47
CA LEU A 122 -5.43 -4.59 10.77
C LEU A 122 -6.53 -4.55 11.84
N SER A 123 -7.34 -3.49 11.85
CA SER A 123 -8.47 -3.37 12.76
C SER A 123 -9.53 -4.44 12.48
N LEU A 124 -9.84 -4.73 11.21
CA LEU A 124 -10.81 -5.78 10.85
C LEU A 124 -10.30 -7.18 11.25
N ILE A 125 -9.00 -7.45 11.08
CA ILE A 125 -8.37 -8.69 11.57
C ILE A 125 -8.52 -8.78 13.09
N ALA A 126 -8.25 -7.68 13.81
CA ALA A 126 -8.36 -7.65 15.27
C ALA A 126 -9.79 -7.88 15.78
N ASP A 127 -10.82 -7.42 15.04
CA ASP A 127 -12.22 -7.64 15.38
C ASP A 127 -12.67 -9.11 15.24
N TRP A 128 -12.07 -9.82 14.29
CA TRP A 128 -12.42 -11.22 14.04
C TRP A 128 -11.59 -12.21 14.85
N HIS A 129 -10.45 -11.78 15.43
CA HIS A 129 -9.52 -12.66 16.14
C HIS A 129 -9.41 -12.28 17.62
N GLN A 130 -9.50 -13.30 18.48
CA GLN A 130 -9.21 -13.17 19.92
C GLN A 130 -7.71 -12.99 20.16
N GLU A 131 -7.32 -12.53 21.36
CA GLU A 131 -5.93 -12.25 21.73
C GLU A 131 -4.95 -13.37 21.37
N LYS A 132 -5.35 -14.64 21.61
CA LYS A 132 -4.50 -15.82 21.34
C LYS A 132 -4.15 -16.05 19.87
N SER A 133 -5.00 -15.61 18.94
CA SER A 133 -4.82 -15.84 17.49
C SER A 133 -4.51 -14.56 16.70
N ARG A 134 -4.67 -13.39 17.32
CA ARG A 134 -4.51 -12.09 16.66
C ARG A 134 -3.10 -11.89 16.10
N SER A 135 -2.07 -12.18 16.90
CA SER A 135 -0.68 -12.03 16.46
C SER A 135 -0.34 -12.90 15.27
N LEU A 136 -0.82 -14.17 15.26
CA LEU A 136 -0.64 -15.06 14.13
C LEU A 136 -1.36 -14.56 12.89
N ALA A 137 -2.61 -14.11 13.03
CA ALA A 137 -3.42 -13.58 11.95
C ALA A 137 -2.78 -12.34 11.30
N VAL A 138 -2.27 -11.40 12.12
CA VAL A 138 -1.51 -10.24 11.65
C VAL A 138 -0.20 -10.67 10.99
N GLY A 139 0.52 -11.64 11.57
CA GLY A 139 1.75 -12.19 10.98
C GLY A 139 1.52 -12.76 9.59
N ILE A 140 0.46 -13.58 9.41
CA ILE A 140 0.07 -14.11 8.09
C ILE A 140 -0.26 -12.97 7.13
N HIS A 141 -1.04 -11.97 7.55
CA HIS A 141 -1.34 -10.81 6.72
C HIS A 141 -0.07 -10.08 6.26
N MET A 142 0.91 -9.91 7.15
CA MET A 142 2.20 -9.28 6.81
C MET A 142 3.01 -10.08 5.78
N THR A 143 2.88 -11.40 5.72
CA THR A 143 3.53 -12.18 4.64
C THR A 143 3.00 -11.81 3.27
N GLY A 144 1.73 -11.37 3.16
CA GLY A 144 1.16 -10.86 1.92
C GLY A 144 1.88 -9.60 1.41
N LEU A 145 2.28 -8.70 2.30
CA LEU A 145 3.05 -7.50 1.95
C LEU A 145 4.40 -7.89 1.32
N TYR A 146 5.12 -8.82 1.95
CA TYR A 146 6.42 -9.28 1.43
C TYR A 146 6.29 -10.07 0.14
N ALA A 147 5.25 -10.90 0.01
CA ALA A 147 4.95 -11.60 -1.24
C ALA A 147 4.67 -10.60 -2.37
N GLY A 148 3.90 -9.55 -2.10
CA GLY A 148 3.63 -8.47 -3.04
C GLY A 148 4.90 -7.75 -3.49
N GLN A 149 5.82 -7.44 -2.56
CA GLN A 149 7.12 -6.86 -2.91
C GLN A 149 7.94 -7.78 -3.82
N ALA A 150 7.98 -9.08 -3.51
CA ALA A 150 8.73 -10.04 -4.30
C ALA A 150 8.16 -10.17 -5.73
N ILE A 151 6.84 -10.31 -5.85
CA ILE A 151 6.15 -10.42 -7.15
C ILE A 151 6.26 -9.11 -7.94
N GLY A 152 6.13 -7.95 -7.29
CA GLY A 152 6.29 -6.64 -7.91
C GLY A 152 7.70 -6.41 -8.47
N GLY A 153 8.70 -7.17 -7.99
CA GLY A 153 10.05 -7.22 -8.55
C GLY A 153 10.09 -7.65 -10.02
N PHE A 154 9.14 -8.48 -10.46
CA PHE A 154 9.00 -8.93 -11.85
C PHE A 154 8.31 -7.89 -12.77
N GLY A 155 7.93 -6.72 -12.26
CA GLY A 155 7.31 -5.66 -13.05
C GLY A 155 8.13 -5.28 -14.28
N ALA A 156 9.46 -5.17 -14.16
CA ALA A 156 10.35 -4.91 -15.28
C ALA A 156 10.28 -5.99 -16.37
N THR A 157 10.21 -7.28 -15.98
CA THR A 157 10.13 -8.41 -16.92
C THR A 157 8.82 -8.37 -17.70
N VAL A 158 7.71 -8.09 -17.03
CA VAL A 158 6.39 -7.98 -17.67
C VAL A 158 6.34 -6.75 -18.58
N ALA A 159 6.90 -5.61 -18.15
CA ALA A 159 6.96 -4.40 -18.94
C ALA A 159 7.84 -4.56 -20.19
N ALA A 160 8.93 -5.31 -20.11
CA ALA A 160 9.79 -5.62 -21.26
C ALA A 160 9.09 -6.55 -22.27
N ALA A 161 8.23 -7.46 -21.83
CA ALA A 161 7.51 -8.38 -22.70
C ALA A 161 6.32 -7.75 -23.42
N TYR A 162 5.61 -6.81 -22.75
CA TYR A 162 4.37 -6.25 -23.27
C TYR A 162 4.40 -4.72 -23.39
N SER A 163 4.54 -4.01 -22.34
CA SER A 163 4.85 -2.58 -22.11
C SER A 163 4.52 -2.23 -20.66
N TRP A 164 5.04 -1.14 -20.13
CA TRP A 164 4.70 -0.65 -18.80
C TRP A 164 3.23 -0.14 -18.74
N HIS A 165 2.70 0.43 -19.82
CA HIS A 165 1.28 0.83 -19.95
C HIS A 165 0.36 -0.39 -19.76
N THR A 166 0.60 -1.45 -20.53
CA THR A 166 -0.18 -2.69 -20.46
C THR A 166 -0.07 -3.33 -19.08
N THR A 167 1.10 -3.27 -18.46
CA THR A 167 1.34 -3.79 -17.12
C THR A 167 0.44 -3.08 -16.11
N PHE A 168 0.40 -1.75 -16.10
CA PHE A 168 -0.50 -1.00 -15.22
C PHE A 168 -1.99 -1.28 -15.49
N HIS A 169 -2.39 -1.41 -16.75
CA HIS A 169 -3.78 -1.78 -17.08
C HIS A 169 -4.16 -3.15 -16.48
N TRP A 170 -3.34 -4.17 -16.65
CA TRP A 170 -3.64 -5.50 -16.13
C TRP A 170 -3.73 -5.52 -14.61
N PHE A 171 -2.77 -4.90 -13.94
CA PHE A 171 -2.77 -4.87 -12.47
C PHE A 171 -3.94 -4.06 -11.92
N GLY A 172 -4.26 -2.93 -12.54
CA GLY A 172 -5.44 -2.16 -12.18
C GLY A 172 -6.74 -2.97 -12.32
N ILE A 173 -6.90 -3.70 -13.43
CA ILE A 173 -8.06 -4.58 -13.65
C ILE A 173 -8.13 -5.68 -12.59
N VAL A 174 -7.02 -6.35 -12.29
CA VAL A 174 -6.98 -7.39 -11.25
C VAL A 174 -7.44 -6.84 -9.91
N GLY A 175 -6.98 -5.65 -9.51
CA GLY A 175 -7.39 -5.02 -8.27
C GLY A 175 -8.86 -4.60 -8.25
N ILE A 176 -9.38 -4.05 -9.36
CA ILE A 176 -10.81 -3.70 -9.49
C ILE A 176 -11.68 -4.95 -9.38
N VAL A 177 -11.35 -6.02 -10.10
CA VAL A 177 -12.07 -7.30 -10.03
C VAL A 177 -12.01 -7.86 -8.61
N TYR A 178 -10.86 -7.76 -7.95
CA TYR A 178 -10.72 -8.24 -6.59
C TYR A 178 -11.54 -7.39 -5.60
N ALA A 179 -11.68 -6.10 -5.81
CA ALA A 179 -12.57 -5.27 -5.00
C ALA A 179 -14.03 -5.75 -5.10
N LEU A 180 -14.49 -6.17 -6.29
CA LEU A 180 -15.82 -6.77 -6.46
C LEU A 180 -15.95 -8.10 -5.71
N VAL A 181 -14.91 -8.94 -5.72
CA VAL A 181 -14.87 -10.17 -4.92
C VAL A 181 -15.01 -9.85 -3.42
N LEU A 182 -14.32 -8.82 -2.93
CA LEU A 182 -14.42 -8.41 -1.53
C LEU A 182 -15.83 -7.90 -1.14
N ILE A 183 -16.56 -7.25 -2.06
CA ILE A 183 -17.94 -6.85 -1.79
C ILE A 183 -18.80 -8.05 -1.38
N ILE A 184 -18.59 -9.20 -2.04
CA ILE A 184 -19.37 -10.42 -1.83
C ILE A 184 -18.90 -11.18 -0.59
N PHE A 185 -17.59 -11.39 -0.47
CA PHE A 185 -17.04 -12.32 0.52
C PHE A 185 -16.60 -11.67 1.83
N LEU A 186 -16.18 -10.39 1.82
CA LEU A 186 -15.75 -9.70 3.03
C LEU A 186 -16.97 -9.22 3.82
N ARG A 187 -17.04 -9.53 5.11
CA ARG A 187 -18.11 -9.12 6.02
C ARG A 187 -17.56 -8.26 7.14
N GLU A 188 -18.34 -7.27 7.52
CA GLU A 188 -18.10 -6.48 8.74
C GLU A 188 -18.33 -7.36 9.98
N ASN A 189 -17.59 -7.09 11.05
CA ASN A 189 -17.91 -7.67 12.34
C ASN A 189 -19.14 -6.98 12.93
N GLU A 190 -20.14 -7.78 13.37
CA GLU A 190 -21.42 -7.24 13.87
C GLU A 190 -21.25 -6.34 15.11
N GLU A 191 -20.29 -6.66 15.96
CA GLU A 191 -20.00 -5.88 17.17
C GLU A 191 -19.50 -4.49 16.80
N HIS A 192 -18.53 -4.41 15.88
CA HIS A 192 -18.03 -3.14 15.37
C HIS A 192 -19.12 -2.34 14.64
N ALA A 193 -19.94 -2.99 13.83
CA ALA A 193 -21.07 -2.36 13.16
C ALA A 193 -22.09 -1.76 14.16
N ARG A 194 -22.32 -2.42 15.31
CA ARG A 194 -23.17 -1.89 16.40
C ARG A 194 -22.54 -0.65 17.04
N VAL A 195 -21.24 -0.67 17.31
CA VAL A 195 -20.51 0.47 17.88
C VAL A 195 -20.60 1.68 16.95
N ILE A 196 -20.36 1.50 15.65
CA ILE A 196 -20.51 2.58 14.66
C ILE A 196 -21.94 3.14 14.65
N ARG A 197 -22.95 2.28 14.63
CA ARG A 197 -24.36 2.73 14.66
C ARG A 197 -24.65 3.53 15.92
N ALA A 198 -24.18 3.07 17.09
CA ALA A 198 -24.33 3.78 18.35
C ALA A 198 -23.65 5.16 18.34
N MET A 199 -22.45 5.28 17.76
CA MET A 199 -21.75 6.56 17.61
C MET A 199 -22.48 7.53 16.66
N HIS A 200 -23.20 7.03 15.67
CA HIS A 200 -24.02 7.88 14.79
C HIS A 200 -25.27 8.41 15.51
N THR A 201 -25.82 7.65 16.46
CA THR A 201 -27.02 8.02 17.21
C THR A 201 -26.71 8.95 18.38
N ASP A 202 -25.57 8.79 19.04
CA ASP A 202 -25.18 9.57 20.22
C ASP A 202 -23.95 10.46 19.92
N LYS A 203 -24.22 11.72 19.58
CA LYS A 203 -23.17 12.71 19.29
C LYS A 203 -22.31 13.09 20.50
N SER A 204 -22.78 12.83 21.73
CA SER A 204 -22.07 13.18 22.97
C SER A 204 -20.82 12.33 23.21
N LYS A 205 -20.75 11.14 22.63
CA LYS A 205 -19.63 10.20 22.78
C LYS A 205 -18.45 10.44 21.80
N LYS A 206 -18.58 11.41 20.90
CA LYS A 206 -17.52 11.71 19.93
C LYS A 206 -16.42 12.53 20.60
N ILE A 207 -15.25 11.93 20.79
CA ILE A 207 -14.06 12.70 21.17
C ILE A 207 -13.72 13.64 19.99
N PRO A 208 -13.62 14.97 20.21
CA PRO A 208 -13.18 15.89 19.18
C PRO A 208 -11.84 15.45 18.62
N LEU A 209 -11.69 15.50 17.31
CA LEU A 209 -10.50 15.06 16.57
C LEU A 209 -9.21 15.68 17.15
N PHE A 210 -9.26 16.98 17.40
CA PHE A 210 -8.14 17.74 17.94
C PHE A 210 -7.71 17.25 19.34
N LYS A 211 -8.68 16.91 20.20
CA LYS A 211 -8.39 16.37 21.54
C LYS A 211 -7.73 14.99 21.48
N GLY A 212 -8.15 14.14 20.52
CA GLY A 212 -7.50 12.83 20.30
C GLY A 212 -6.05 12.97 19.84
N VAL A 213 -5.79 13.88 18.91
CA VAL A 213 -4.44 14.20 18.42
C VAL A 213 -3.56 14.74 19.56
N THR A 214 -4.04 15.68 20.36
CA THR A 214 -3.28 16.25 21.49
C THR A 214 -2.93 15.18 22.53
N LEU A 215 -3.86 14.28 22.86
CA LEU A 215 -3.62 13.15 23.77
C LEU A 215 -2.57 12.18 23.23
N LEU A 216 -2.59 11.92 21.92
CA LEU A 216 -1.63 11.04 21.27
C LEU A 216 -0.21 11.62 21.31
N PHE A 217 -0.06 12.88 20.88
CA PHE A 217 1.26 13.55 20.87
C PHE A 217 1.79 13.86 22.27
N GLY A 218 0.92 13.96 23.28
CA GLY A 218 1.30 14.11 24.69
C GLY A 218 1.81 12.81 25.33
N ASN A 219 1.65 11.66 24.66
CA ASN A 219 2.04 10.35 25.23
C ASN A 219 3.46 9.96 24.79
N ILE A 220 4.39 9.84 25.73
CA ILE A 220 5.79 9.46 25.46
C ILE A 220 5.89 8.08 24.77
N ALA A 221 5.00 7.13 25.11
CA ALA A 221 5.00 5.81 24.51
C ALA A 221 4.71 5.88 22.99
N PHE A 222 3.89 6.83 22.55
CA PHE A 222 3.66 7.08 21.13
C PHE A 222 4.95 7.45 20.40
N TRP A 223 5.75 8.34 20.97
CA TRP A 223 7.03 8.76 20.37
C TRP A 223 8.05 7.63 20.33
N ILE A 224 8.15 6.83 21.39
CA ILE A 224 9.05 5.67 21.44
C ILE A 224 8.69 4.68 20.33
N ILE A 225 7.40 4.34 20.18
CA ILE A 225 6.93 3.43 19.14
C ILE A 225 7.16 4.03 17.76
N LEU A 226 6.87 5.31 17.59
CA LEU A 226 7.08 6.01 16.32
C LEU A 226 8.54 5.94 15.87
N PHE A 227 9.48 6.28 16.75
CA PHE A 227 10.91 6.23 16.45
C PHE A 227 11.42 4.81 16.24
N TYR A 228 10.91 3.84 17.00
CA TYR A 228 11.27 2.43 16.84
C TYR A 228 10.94 1.91 15.43
N PHE A 229 9.79 2.32 14.86
CA PHE A 229 9.42 1.93 13.50
C PHE A 229 10.02 2.85 12.42
N ALA A 230 10.19 4.13 12.68
CA ALA A 230 10.72 5.08 11.72
C ALA A 230 12.20 4.87 11.41
N ALA A 231 13.02 4.65 12.42
CA ALA A 231 14.47 4.54 12.27
C ALA A 231 14.92 3.43 11.30
N PRO A 232 14.43 2.17 11.37
CA PRO A 232 14.78 1.14 10.40
C PRO A 232 14.04 1.29 9.05
N SER A 233 12.92 2.02 9.01
CA SER A 233 12.13 2.17 7.79
C SER A 233 12.81 3.08 6.77
N LEU A 234 13.52 4.13 7.20
CA LEU A 234 14.20 5.07 6.31
C LEU A 234 15.28 4.41 5.45
N PRO A 235 16.31 3.71 6.03
CA PRO A 235 17.31 3.02 5.22
C PRO A 235 16.70 1.88 4.41
N GLY A 236 15.72 1.17 4.96
CA GLY A 236 15.01 0.11 4.25
C GLY A 236 14.27 0.60 3.00
N TRP A 237 13.64 1.76 3.09
CA TRP A 237 12.99 2.39 1.95
C TRP A 237 13.98 2.83 0.88
N ALA A 238 15.07 3.50 1.28
CA ALA A 238 16.11 3.93 0.37
C ALA A 238 16.71 2.74 -0.38
N THR A 239 17.06 1.67 0.33
CA THR A 239 17.62 0.46 -0.25
C THR A 239 16.67 -0.16 -1.29
N LYS A 240 15.39 -0.34 -0.94
CA LYS A 240 14.42 -0.97 -1.84
C LYS A 240 14.22 -0.21 -3.16
N ASN A 241 14.25 1.11 -3.12
CA ASN A 241 13.99 1.91 -4.32
C ASN A 241 15.24 2.16 -5.18
N TRP A 242 16.43 2.17 -4.57
CA TRP A 242 17.65 2.53 -5.27
C TRP A 242 18.63 1.36 -5.49
N LEU A 243 18.47 0.24 -4.77
CA LEU A 243 19.33 -0.93 -4.91
C LEU A 243 19.40 -1.45 -6.37
N PRO A 244 18.30 -1.58 -7.12
CA PRO A 244 18.37 -2.03 -8.51
C PRO A 244 19.27 -1.13 -9.37
N THR A 245 19.14 0.19 -9.23
CA THR A 245 19.98 1.16 -9.97
C THR A 245 21.43 1.10 -9.51
N CYS A 246 21.69 0.94 -8.23
CA CYS A 246 23.05 0.83 -7.68
C CYS A 246 23.74 -0.46 -8.15
N THR A 247 23.08 -1.60 -8.09
CA THR A 247 23.63 -2.89 -8.53
C THR A 247 23.93 -2.90 -10.02
N LEU A 248 23.07 -2.33 -10.84
CA LEU A 248 23.31 -2.18 -12.28
C LEU A 248 24.57 -1.33 -12.55
N ARG A 249 24.71 -0.19 -11.91
CA ARG A 249 25.88 0.68 -12.05
C ARG A 249 27.17 -0.01 -11.59
N ILE A 250 27.14 -0.72 -10.47
CA ILE A 250 28.29 -1.46 -9.95
C ILE A 250 28.67 -2.59 -10.93
N SER A 251 27.69 -3.35 -11.41
CA SER A 251 27.90 -4.41 -12.38
C SER A 251 28.54 -3.86 -13.67
N ILE A 252 27.99 -2.81 -14.26
CA ILE A 252 28.55 -2.17 -15.46
C ILE A 252 29.97 -1.68 -15.21
N SER A 253 30.24 -1.04 -14.06
CA SER A 253 31.58 -0.54 -13.72
C SER A 253 32.62 -1.67 -13.56
N LEU A 254 32.20 -2.82 -13.01
CA LEU A 254 33.06 -4.01 -12.91
C LEU A 254 33.36 -4.63 -14.28
N TRP A 255 32.34 -4.74 -15.15
CA TRP A 255 32.51 -5.22 -16.52
C TRP A 255 33.46 -4.34 -17.34
N LEU A 256 33.32 -3.01 -17.23
CA LEU A 256 34.24 -2.05 -17.88
C LEU A 256 35.67 -2.17 -17.36
N ARG A 257 35.84 -2.37 -16.04
CA ARG A 257 37.19 -2.56 -15.45
C ARG A 257 37.83 -3.88 -15.84
N GLN A 258 37.04 -4.91 -16.12
CA GLN A 258 37.52 -6.23 -16.51
C GLN A 258 37.77 -6.34 -18.04
N GLY A 259 37.52 -5.28 -18.82
CA GLY A 259 37.71 -5.29 -20.26
C GLY A 259 36.81 -6.27 -21.02
N LEU A 260 35.71 -6.68 -20.44
CA LEU A 260 34.76 -7.69 -20.96
C LEU A 260 33.65 -7.09 -21.82
N TYR A 261 33.72 -5.79 -22.16
CA TYR A 261 32.84 -5.20 -23.17
C TYR A 261 33.45 -5.43 -24.56
N PRO A 262 32.77 -6.15 -25.47
CA PRO A 262 33.10 -6.06 -26.88
C PRO A 262 32.77 -4.63 -27.36
N LEU A 263 33.73 -3.95 -27.97
CA LEU A 263 33.57 -2.65 -28.65
C LEU A 263 32.54 -2.77 -29.78
#